data_ab0337bbc186348984396e66a6cdff42
#
_entry.id   ab0337bbc186348984396e66a6cdff42
#
_cell.length_a   1.000
_cell.length_b   1.000
_cell.length_c   1.000
_cell.angle_alpha   90.00
_cell.angle_beta   90.00
_cell.angle_gamma   90.00
#
_symmetry.space_group_name_H-M   'P 1'
#
loop_
_entity.id
_entity.type
_entity.pdbx_description
1 polymer ?
#
loop_
_entity_poly.entity_id
_entity_poly.type
_entity_poly.pdbx_seq_one_letter_code
_entity_poly.pdbx_strand_id
1 'polypeptide(L)'
;MSKTKNTHPKKLKQLAATAICGNDITSSCLYVSALTIVYAGQYAFISLLIVGLVLYFFRKIYGEAVGALPLNGGAYNILLNTTSKGNASIAACLTILSYMATAVLSASEAMRYLHSIFSFVP
;
A
#
# COMPACT_ATOMS: atom_id res chain seq x y z
N MET A 1 38.43 -7.23 -21.11
CA MET A 1 38.19 -6.72 -19.73
C MET A 1 37.05 -5.71 -19.79
N SER A 2 35.83 -6.17 -19.49
CA SER A 2 34.64 -5.32 -19.49
C SER A 2 34.54 -4.63 -18.13
N LYS A 3 34.65 -3.30 -18.10
CA LYS A 3 34.42 -2.47 -16.92
C LYS A 3 32.93 -2.52 -16.58
N THR A 4 32.54 -3.34 -15.63
CA THR A 4 31.22 -3.26 -14.99
C THR A 4 31.11 -1.89 -14.31
N LYS A 5 30.33 -1.03 -14.94
CA LYS A 5 29.94 0.28 -14.41
C LYS A 5 29.08 0.02 -13.17
N ASN A 6 29.65 0.19 -11.97
CA ASN A 6 28.90 0.19 -10.73
C ASN A 6 27.93 1.38 -10.73
N THR A 7 26.75 1.19 -11.32
CA THR A 7 25.64 2.14 -11.19
C THR A 7 25.01 1.92 -9.82
N HIS A 8 25.44 2.68 -8.83
CA HIS A 8 24.70 2.80 -7.56
C HIS A 8 23.27 3.22 -7.90
N PRO A 9 22.25 2.48 -7.43
CA PRO A 9 20.87 2.86 -7.69
C PRO A 9 20.64 4.27 -7.11
N LYS A 10 20.15 5.19 -7.95
CA LYS A 10 19.79 6.55 -7.53
C LYS A 10 18.74 6.45 -6.43
N LYS A 11 19.10 6.86 -5.22
CA LYS A 11 18.15 6.95 -4.11
C LYS A 11 17.09 8.00 -4.43
N LEU A 12 15.81 7.65 -4.21
CA LEU A 12 14.71 8.61 -4.32
C LEU A 12 14.89 9.73 -3.30
N LYS A 13 14.64 10.97 -3.73
CA LYS A 13 14.60 12.11 -2.82
C LYS A 13 13.38 11.97 -1.89
N GLN A 14 13.49 12.47 -0.68
CA GLN A 14 12.44 12.38 0.34
C GLN A 14 11.07 12.88 -0.17
N LEU A 15 11.04 14.01 -0.87
CA LEU A 15 9.81 14.56 -1.46
C LEU A 15 9.15 13.61 -2.47
N ALA A 16 9.93 12.99 -3.34
CA ALA A 16 9.40 12.03 -4.32
C ALA A 16 8.85 10.77 -3.64
N ALA A 17 9.56 10.25 -2.64
CA ALA A 17 9.09 9.10 -1.85
C ALA A 17 7.79 9.44 -1.10
N THR A 18 7.71 10.60 -0.47
CA THR A 18 6.50 11.06 0.24
C THR A 18 5.33 11.28 -0.72
N ALA A 19 5.57 11.81 -1.92
CA ALA A 19 4.53 12.01 -2.91
C ALA A 19 3.94 10.68 -3.41
N ILE A 20 4.78 9.66 -3.66
CA ILE A 20 4.33 8.33 -4.08
C ILE A 20 3.49 7.68 -2.97
N CYS A 21 4.01 7.65 -1.74
CA CYS A 21 3.28 7.07 -0.60
C CYS A 21 2.01 7.84 -0.26
N GLY A 22 2.04 9.18 -0.34
CA GLY A 22 0.89 10.05 -0.07
C GLY A 22 -0.23 9.83 -1.08
N ASN A 23 0.09 9.67 -2.36
CA ASN A 23 -0.88 9.40 -3.40
C ASN A 23 -1.59 8.05 -3.19
N ASP A 24 -0.83 7.01 -2.85
CA ASP A 24 -1.37 5.68 -2.57
C ASP A 24 -2.30 5.69 -1.35
N ILE A 25 -1.88 6.35 -0.26
CA ILE A 25 -2.71 6.48 0.95
C ILE A 25 -4.00 7.26 0.65
N THR A 26 -3.91 8.37 -0.09
CA THR A 26 -5.08 9.20 -0.40
C THR A 26 -6.09 8.45 -1.26
N SER A 27 -5.64 7.76 -2.31
CA SER A 27 -6.51 6.96 -3.16
C SER A 27 -7.19 5.84 -2.38
N SER A 28 -6.43 5.14 -1.53
CA SER A 28 -6.97 4.09 -0.67
C SER A 28 -8.02 4.61 0.32
N CYS A 29 -7.79 5.78 0.92
CA CYS A 29 -8.80 6.39 1.80
C CYS A 29 -10.10 6.71 1.07
N LEU A 30 -10.03 7.17 -0.18
CA LEU A 30 -11.20 7.52 -0.97
C LEU A 30 -12.05 6.29 -1.29
N TYR A 31 -11.47 5.23 -1.88
CA TYR A 31 -12.29 4.08 -2.28
C TYR A 31 -12.68 3.19 -1.10
N VAL A 32 -11.83 3.05 -0.06
CA VAL A 32 -12.18 2.25 1.13
C VAL A 32 -13.33 2.90 1.89
N SER A 33 -13.33 4.22 2.07
CA SER A 33 -14.43 4.90 2.76
C SER A 33 -15.75 4.77 1.97
N ALA A 34 -15.72 4.94 0.65
CA ALA A 34 -16.90 4.78 -0.19
C ALA A 34 -17.48 3.36 -0.10
N LEU A 35 -16.63 2.33 -0.24
CA LEU A 35 -17.06 0.93 -0.12
C LEU A 35 -17.59 0.62 1.28
N THR A 36 -16.93 1.12 2.33
CA THR A 36 -17.36 0.86 3.70
C THR A 36 -18.73 1.47 3.98
N ILE A 37 -19.03 2.65 3.45
CA ILE A 37 -20.35 3.28 3.59
C ILE A 37 -21.42 2.45 2.88
N VAL A 38 -21.13 1.93 1.68
CA VAL A 38 -22.06 1.11 0.90
C VAL A 38 -22.41 -0.20 1.63
N TYR A 39 -21.42 -0.87 2.24
CA TYR A 39 -21.61 -2.18 2.86
C TYR A 39 -22.00 -2.12 4.34
N ALA A 40 -21.44 -1.20 5.11
CA ALA A 40 -21.65 -1.11 6.55
C ALA A 40 -22.65 -0.02 6.97
N GLY A 41 -23.06 0.86 6.06
CA GLY A 41 -24.03 1.92 6.35
C GLY A 41 -23.67 2.74 7.57
N GLN A 42 -24.53 2.75 8.58
CA GLN A 42 -24.32 3.51 9.83
C GLN A 42 -23.10 3.07 10.63
N TYR A 43 -22.66 1.82 10.47
CA TYR A 43 -21.50 1.25 11.19
C TYR A 43 -20.17 1.51 10.47
N ALA A 44 -20.18 2.18 9.34
CA ALA A 44 -18.98 2.51 8.55
C ALA A 44 -17.92 3.24 9.41
N PHE A 45 -18.34 4.16 10.27
CA PHE A 45 -17.46 4.90 11.16
C PHE A 45 -16.70 3.97 12.13
N ILE A 46 -17.39 3.02 12.76
CA ILE A 46 -16.79 2.07 13.69
C ILE A 46 -15.80 1.17 12.96
N SER A 47 -16.18 0.67 11.79
CA SER A 47 -15.32 -0.17 10.95
C SER A 47 -14.03 0.55 10.57
N LEU A 48 -14.12 1.79 10.08
CA LEU A 48 -12.97 2.61 9.71
C LEU A 48 -12.08 2.94 10.91
N LEU A 49 -12.68 3.16 12.09
CA LEU A 49 -11.93 3.43 13.32
C LEU A 49 -11.11 2.21 13.74
N ILE A 50 -11.69 1.00 13.67
CA ILE A 50 -10.99 -0.26 13.97
C ILE A 50 -9.81 -0.45 13.00
N VAL A 51 -10.03 -0.26 11.71
CA VAL A 51 -8.97 -0.36 10.68
C VAL A 51 -7.87 0.67 10.95
N GLY A 52 -8.23 1.92 11.26
CA GLY A 52 -7.28 2.97 11.60
C GLY A 52 -6.42 2.62 12.82
N LEU A 53 -7.03 2.01 13.84
CA LEU A 53 -6.32 1.56 15.05
C LEU A 53 -5.34 0.42 14.72
N VAL A 54 -5.74 -0.54 13.90
CA VAL A 54 -4.86 -1.62 13.43
C VAL A 54 -3.68 -1.04 12.64
N LEU A 55 -3.92 -0.11 11.72
CA LEU A 55 -2.87 0.55 10.95
C LEU A 55 -1.91 1.35 11.83
N TYR A 56 -2.42 1.97 12.90
CA TYR A 56 -1.59 2.68 13.87
C TYR A 56 -0.59 1.75 14.58
N PHE A 57 -1.02 0.56 14.99
CA PHE A 57 -0.12 -0.45 15.55
C PHE A 57 0.89 -0.96 14.51
N PHE A 58 0.44 -1.23 13.29
CA PHE A 58 1.32 -1.64 12.19
C PHE A 58 2.41 -0.60 11.90
N ARG A 59 2.08 0.69 11.92
CA ARG A 59 3.05 1.77 11.73
C ARG A 59 4.22 1.66 12.71
N LYS A 60 3.93 1.37 13.97
CA LYS A 60 4.94 1.27 15.03
C LYS A 60 5.89 0.10 14.78
N ILE A 61 5.32 -1.08 14.54
CA ILE A 61 6.08 -2.31 14.24
C ILE A 61 6.92 -2.13 12.97
N TYR A 62 6.33 -1.56 11.91
CA TYR A 62 7.02 -1.35 10.65
C TYR A 62 8.15 -0.33 10.75
N GLY A 63 7.97 0.73 11.54
CA GLY A 63 9.00 1.72 11.80
C GLY A 63 10.22 1.15 12.52
N GLU A 64 10.00 0.30 13.52
CA GLU A 64 11.08 -0.40 14.23
C GLU A 64 11.79 -1.41 13.32
N ALA A 65 11.03 -2.18 12.54
CA ALA A 65 11.58 -3.18 11.63
C ALA A 65 12.44 -2.56 10.52
N VAL A 66 12.00 -1.46 9.92
CA VAL A 66 12.76 -0.72 8.87
C VAL A 66 14.00 -0.05 9.47
N GLY A 67 13.91 0.45 10.70
CA GLY A 67 15.05 1.03 11.42
C GLY A 67 16.12 -0.01 11.75
N ALA A 68 15.70 -1.23 12.11
CA ALA A 68 16.61 -2.32 12.46
C ALA A 68 17.23 -3.00 11.22
N LEU A 69 16.50 -3.08 10.11
CA LEU A 69 16.91 -3.75 8.87
C LEU A 69 16.68 -2.81 7.67
N PRO A 70 17.60 -1.89 7.37
CA PRO A 70 17.49 -0.96 6.25
C PRO A 70 17.78 -1.67 4.91
N LEU A 71 17.03 -2.72 4.59
CA LEU A 71 17.15 -3.52 3.38
C LEU A 71 16.13 -3.08 2.34
N ASN A 72 16.57 -3.04 1.08
CA ASN A 72 15.64 -2.85 -0.04
C ASN A 72 14.83 -4.13 -0.25
N GLY A 73 13.49 -4.03 -0.35
CA GLY A 73 12.62 -5.18 -0.59
C GLY A 73 11.41 -5.29 0.36
N GLY A 74 11.18 -4.26 1.17
CA GLY A 74 9.98 -4.13 2.01
C GLY A 74 9.75 -5.28 2.98
N ALA A 75 8.50 -5.63 3.22
CA ALA A 75 8.08 -6.65 4.18
C ALA A 75 8.67 -8.03 3.91
N TYR A 76 8.91 -8.39 2.64
CA TYR A 76 9.49 -9.69 2.28
C TYR A 76 10.89 -9.89 2.89
N ASN A 77 11.78 -8.91 2.74
CA ASN A 77 13.14 -9.03 3.27
C ASN A 77 13.18 -9.00 4.80
N ILE A 78 12.26 -8.25 5.43
CA ILE A 78 12.12 -8.27 6.89
C ILE A 78 11.70 -9.67 7.34
N LEU A 79 10.67 -10.26 6.71
CA LEU A 79 10.20 -11.60 7.03
C LEU A 79 11.22 -12.69 6.72
N LEU A 80 11.99 -12.55 5.65
CA LEU A 80 13.05 -13.50 5.29
C LEU A 80 14.15 -13.57 6.34
N ASN A 81 14.44 -12.45 7.00
CA ASN A 81 15.47 -12.36 8.05
C ASN A 81 14.93 -12.70 9.45
N THR A 82 13.63 -12.63 9.66
CA THR A 82 13.01 -12.86 11.00
C THR A 82 12.27 -14.19 11.10
N THR A 83 11.91 -14.81 9.98
CA THR A 83 11.11 -16.05 9.95
C THR A 83 11.70 -17.08 8.98
N SER A 84 10.99 -18.20 8.80
CA SER A 84 11.37 -19.23 7.83
C SER A 84 11.14 -18.77 6.39
N LYS A 85 11.94 -19.29 5.45
CA LYS A 85 11.81 -19.03 4.01
C LYS A 85 10.41 -19.33 3.47
N GLY A 86 9.75 -20.38 3.98
CA GLY A 86 8.40 -20.75 3.58
C GLY A 86 7.38 -19.66 3.93
N ASN A 87 7.40 -19.16 5.17
CA ASN A 87 6.51 -18.09 5.62
C ASN A 87 6.76 -16.77 4.87
N ALA A 88 8.03 -16.45 4.61
CA ALA A 88 8.36 -15.27 3.81
C ALA A 88 7.83 -15.37 2.37
N SER A 89 7.90 -16.56 1.75
CA SER A 89 7.37 -16.78 0.40
C SER A 89 5.85 -16.66 0.34
N ILE A 90 5.13 -17.22 1.32
CA ILE A 90 3.67 -17.08 1.43
C ILE A 90 3.31 -15.61 1.57
N ALA A 91 3.98 -14.89 2.45
CA ALA A 91 3.74 -13.45 2.63
C ALA A 91 4.03 -12.64 1.37
N ALA A 92 5.06 -12.99 0.60
CA ALA A 92 5.35 -12.36 -0.69
C ALA A 92 4.22 -12.58 -1.71
N CYS A 93 3.72 -13.82 -1.83
CA CYS A 93 2.60 -14.14 -2.71
C CYS A 93 1.34 -13.36 -2.32
N LEU A 94 1.01 -13.31 -1.02
CA LEU A 94 -0.13 -12.54 -0.52
C LEU A 94 0.02 -11.03 -0.79
N THR A 95 1.23 -10.50 -0.67
CA THR A 95 1.53 -9.11 -0.97
C THR A 95 1.32 -8.79 -2.45
N ILE A 96 1.77 -9.66 -3.35
CA ILE A 96 1.56 -9.50 -4.80
C ILE A 96 0.06 -9.53 -5.13
N LEU A 97 -0.67 -10.50 -4.57
CA LEU A 97 -2.14 -10.57 -4.75
C LEU A 97 -2.84 -9.32 -4.23
N SER A 98 -2.40 -8.79 -3.10
CA SER A 98 -2.92 -7.54 -2.53
C SER A 98 -2.68 -6.35 -3.47
N TYR A 99 -1.49 -6.23 -4.06
CA TYR A 99 -1.19 -5.17 -5.03
C TYR A 99 -2.05 -5.28 -6.29
N MET A 100 -2.25 -6.50 -6.81
CA MET A 100 -3.13 -6.72 -7.95
C MET A 100 -4.58 -6.33 -7.63
N ALA A 101 -5.10 -6.74 -6.47
CA ALA A 101 -6.44 -6.37 -6.02
C ALA A 101 -6.59 -4.86 -5.86
N THR A 102 -5.61 -4.19 -5.26
CA THR A 102 -5.59 -2.73 -5.10
C THR A 102 -5.59 -2.01 -6.44
N ALA A 103 -4.81 -2.48 -7.42
CA ALA A 103 -4.78 -1.90 -8.76
C ALA A 103 -6.15 -2.01 -9.46
N VAL A 104 -6.80 -3.17 -9.38
CA VAL A 104 -8.13 -3.39 -9.96
C VAL A 104 -9.19 -2.51 -9.28
N LEU A 105 -9.18 -2.45 -7.93
CA LEU A 105 -10.11 -1.61 -7.19
C LEU A 105 -9.93 -0.12 -7.51
N SER A 106 -8.68 0.37 -7.51
CA SER A 106 -8.39 1.76 -7.86
C SER A 106 -8.85 2.12 -9.28
N ALA A 107 -8.62 1.24 -10.25
CA ALA A 107 -9.06 1.45 -11.63
C ALA A 107 -10.60 1.45 -11.73
N SER A 108 -11.27 0.53 -11.05
CA SER A 108 -12.74 0.45 -11.02
C SER A 108 -13.36 1.71 -10.43
N GLU A 109 -12.84 2.18 -9.29
CA GLU A 109 -13.35 3.41 -8.66
C GLU A 109 -13.05 4.65 -9.49
N ALA A 110 -11.89 4.74 -10.13
CA ALA A 110 -11.58 5.83 -11.04
C ALA A 110 -12.60 5.91 -12.20
N MET A 111 -13.00 4.77 -12.76
CA MET A 111 -14.02 4.71 -13.81
C MET A 111 -15.41 5.11 -13.28
N ARG A 112 -15.77 4.75 -12.06
CA ARG A 112 -17.02 5.18 -11.42
C ARG A 112 -17.06 6.69 -11.22
N TYR A 113 -15.99 7.29 -10.72
CA TYR A 113 -15.89 8.75 -10.57
C TYR A 113 -15.95 9.44 -11.93
N LEU A 114 -15.24 8.92 -12.94
CA LEU A 114 -15.30 9.47 -14.30
C LEU A 114 -16.72 9.44 -14.85
N HIS A 115 -17.40 8.30 -14.73
CA HIS A 115 -18.79 8.17 -15.17
C HIS A 115 -19.72 9.15 -14.44
N SER A 116 -19.55 9.37 -13.14
CA SER A 116 -20.37 10.32 -12.39
C SER A 116 -20.19 11.77 -12.87
N ILE A 117 -18.97 12.14 -13.27
CA ILE A 117 -18.70 13.47 -13.82
C ILE A 117 -19.35 13.64 -15.20
N PHE A 118 -19.22 12.65 -16.08
CA PHE A 118 -19.80 12.73 -17.43
C PHE A 118 -21.32 12.58 -17.46
N SER A 119 -21.92 11.85 -16.53
CA SER A 119 -23.37 11.75 -16.43
C SER A 119 -24.06 13.01 -15.88
N PHE A 120 -23.28 13.93 -15.30
CA PHE A 120 -23.77 15.22 -14.81
C PHE A 120 -23.76 16.32 -15.90
N VAL A 121 -23.15 16.06 -17.05
CA VAL A 121 -23.19 16.96 -18.22
C VAL A 121 -24.42 16.59 -19.05
N PRO A 122 -25.46 17.48 -19.18
CA PRO A 122 -26.67 17.20 -19.94
C PRO A 122 -26.39 17.07 -21.44
#